data_053a4d30df23698e78db97364ffdaf78
#
_entry.id   053a4d30df23698e78db97364ffdaf78
#
_cell.length_a   1.000
_cell.length_b   1.000
_cell.length_c   1.000
_cell.angle_alpha   90.00
_cell.angle_beta   90.00
_cell.angle_gamma   90.00
#
_symmetry.space_group_name_H-M   'P 1'
#
loop_
_entity.id
_entity.type
_entity.pdbx_description
1 polymer ?
#
loop_
_entity_poly.entity_id
_entity_poly.type
_entity_poly.pdbx_seq_one_letter_code
_entity_poly.pdbx_strand_id
1 'polypeptide(L)'
;MTERLYYTKDMTAGRAQIVRCTEEQDGRYAIELDRTLFHPQGGGQPADKGWIAGVTVEEVVQRGENIVHILARSLARGEVDIQIDAAVRDLHSRWHTAGHLIGYAGERFGWRPVKAHHWPGEGRITFIPGEDGAAPSADMFKELIDGWRSEKLMRNVEMDEGRRKVWFGDLPAYLCGGTHISDLSKLGEVEISNVKQKKGQLIVSYRVL
;
A
#
# COMPACT_ATOMS: atom_id res chain seq x y z
N MET A 1 15.60 -11.32 -9.81
CA MET A 1 14.30 -10.89 -9.21
C MET A 1 14.43 -10.85 -7.70
N THR A 2 13.99 -9.78 -7.05
CA THR A 2 13.98 -9.65 -5.59
C THR A 2 12.76 -10.36 -5.00
N GLU A 3 12.95 -11.25 -4.02
CA GLU A 3 11.83 -11.84 -3.26
C GLU A 3 11.15 -10.77 -2.39
N ARG A 4 9.83 -10.63 -2.51
CA ARG A 4 9.03 -9.60 -1.83
C ARG A 4 8.41 -10.18 -0.56
N LEU A 5 9.15 -10.17 0.55
CA LEU A 5 8.70 -10.75 1.83
C LEU A 5 7.42 -10.06 2.37
N TYR A 6 7.25 -8.75 2.10
CA TYR A 6 6.07 -7.99 2.52
C TYR A 6 4.76 -8.44 1.84
N TYR A 7 4.82 -9.32 0.84
CA TYR A 7 3.62 -9.90 0.23
C TYR A 7 2.89 -10.86 1.17
N THR A 8 3.65 -11.60 1.98
CA THR A 8 3.12 -12.70 2.79
C THR A 8 3.48 -12.60 4.29
N LYS A 9 4.38 -11.68 4.65
CA LYS A 9 4.89 -11.53 6.02
C LYS A 9 4.71 -10.10 6.53
N ASP A 10 4.25 -9.95 7.76
CA ASP A 10 4.11 -8.65 8.44
C ASP A 10 5.35 -8.29 9.30
N MET A 11 6.51 -8.84 8.95
CA MET A 11 7.78 -8.59 9.65
C MET A 11 8.28 -7.18 9.37
N THR A 12 8.87 -6.55 10.37
CA THR A 12 9.51 -5.23 10.29
C THR A 12 11.02 -5.28 10.34
N ALA A 13 11.62 -6.44 10.65
CA ALA A 13 13.06 -6.67 10.66
C ALA A 13 13.39 -8.06 10.12
N GLY A 14 14.57 -8.21 9.55
CA GLY A 14 15.05 -9.47 8.99
C GLY A 14 16.46 -9.35 8.44
N ARG A 15 16.87 -10.35 7.67
CA ARG A 15 18.16 -10.38 6.98
C ARG A 15 17.99 -10.60 5.48
N ALA A 16 18.91 -10.06 4.71
CA ALA A 16 18.98 -10.21 3.26
C ALA A 16 20.44 -10.21 2.80
N GLN A 17 20.68 -10.73 1.59
CA GLN A 17 21.98 -10.65 0.93
C GLN A 17 22.02 -9.45 -0.03
N ILE A 18 23.04 -8.62 0.07
CA ILE A 18 23.33 -7.61 -0.94
C ILE A 18 23.87 -8.32 -2.19
N VAL A 19 23.09 -8.33 -3.26
CA VAL A 19 23.47 -8.93 -4.55
C VAL A 19 24.16 -7.95 -5.46
N ARG A 20 23.81 -6.64 -5.35
CA ARG A 20 24.42 -5.57 -6.13
C ARG A 20 24.45 -4.27 -5.33
N CYS A 21 25.54 -3.51 -5.50
CA CYS A 21 25.68 -2.13 -5.05
C CYS A 21 26.26 -1.34 -6.23
N THR A 22 25.55 -0.32 -6.70
CA THR A 22 25.95 0.51 -7.86
C THR A 22 25.85 1.98 -7.49
N GLU A 23 26.87 2.75 -7.80
CA GLU A 23 26.82 4.20 -7.66
C GLU A 23 25.92 4.82 -8.72
N GLU A 24 25.05 5.73 -8.30
CA GLU A 24 24.13 6.49 -9.15
C GLU A 24 24.83 7.82 -9.58
N GLN A 25 24.27 8.47 -10.61
CA GLN A 25 24.84 9.71 -11.14
C GLN A 25 24.87 10.87 -10.13
N ASP A 26 23.99 10.83 -9.13
CA ASP A 26 23.86 11.83 -8.07
C ASP A 26 24.74 11.54 -6.84
N GLY A 27 25.62 10.52 -6.92
CA GLY A 27 26.51 10.11 -5.85
C GLY A 27 25.89 9.25 -4.77
N ARG A 28 24.61 8.90 -4.90
CA ARG A 28 23.94 7.92 -4.05
C ARG A 28 24.20 6.49 -4.54
N TYR A 29 23.77 5.50 -3.79
CA TYR A 29 24.03 4.10 -4.08
C TYR A 29 22.72 3.30 -4.18
N ALA A 30 22.55 2.60 -5.30
CA ALA A 30 21.47 1.66 -5.54
C ALA A 30 21.86 0.28 -5.00
N ILE A 31 21.15 -0.20 -3.98
CA ILE A 31 21.34 -1.50 -3.36
C ILE A 31 20.22 -2.44 -3.81
N GLU A 32 20.59 -3.55 -4.42
CA GLU A 32 19.70 -4.65 -4.74
C GLU A 32 19.93 -5.80 -3.76
N LEU A 33 18.84 -6.31 -3.19
CA LEU A 33 18.85 -7.44 -2.25
C LEU A 33 18.25 -8.70 -2.91
N ASP A 34 18.62 -9.88 -2.43
CA ASP A 34 17.99 -11.15 -2.81
C ASP A 34 16.51 -11.17 -2.40
N ARG A 35 16.20 -10.61 -1.23
CA ARG A 35 14.85 -10.47 -0.66
C ARG A 35 14.69 -9.15 0.08
N THR A 36 13.45 -8.66 0.21
CA THR A 36 13.22 -7.39 0.89
C THR A 36 11.91 -7.36 1.67
N LEU A 37 11.93 -6.65 2.81
CA LEU A 37 10.74 -6.25 3.56
C LEU A 37 10.15 -4.91 3.07
N PHE A 38 10.93 -4.13 2.30
CA PHE A 38 10.54 -2.79 1.88
C PHE A 38 9.57 -2.83 0.71
N HIS A 39 8.41 -2.18 0.90
CA HIS A 39 7.48 -1.88 -0.18
C HIS A 39 8.01 -0.69 -0.99
N PRO A 40 8.21 -0.82 -2.30
CA PRO A 40 8.58 0.31 -3.17
C PRO A 40 7.38 1.24 -3.38
N GLN A 41 7.62 2.48 -3.74
CA GLN A 41 6.54 3.36 -4.17
C GLN A 41 5.81 2.76 -5.37
N GLY A 42 4.50 2.56 -5.24
CA GLY A 42 3.69 1.98 -6.32
C GLY A 42 2.26 1.71 -5.90
N GLY A 43 1.36 1.46 -6.86
CA GLY A 43 -0.05 1.18 -6.57
C GLY A 43 -0.77 2.29 -5.78
N GLY A 44 -0.30 3.54 -5.88
CA GLY A 44 -0.81 4.67 -5.12
C GLY A 44 -0.29 4.78 -3.69
N GLN A 45 0.51 3.82 -3.20
CA GLN A 45 1.10 3.82 -1.86
C GLN A 45 2.53 4.40 -1.90
N PRO A 46 2.94 5.24 -0.89
CA PRO A 46 4.32 5.66 -0.74
C PRO A 46 5.25 4.47 -0.42
N ALA A 47 6.55 4.66 -0.69
CA ALA A 47 7.57 3.69 -0.27
C ALA A 47 7.71 3.62 1.25
N ASP A 48 8.18 2.47 1.73
CA ASP A 48 8.60 2.34 3.13
C ASP A 48 9.85 3.16 3.43
N LYS A 49 10.03 3.43 4.70
CA LYS A 49 11.25 3.99 5.29
C LYS A 49 11.92 2.93 6.17
N GLY A 50 13.21 3.11 6.44
CA GLY A 50 13.95 2.20 7.32
C GLY A 50 15.44 2.19 7.06
N TRP A 51 16.09 1.07 7.36
CA TRP A 51 17.55 0.95 7.39
C TRP A 51 18.02 -0.38 6.81
N ILE A 52 19.14 -0.36 6.12
CA ILE A 52 19.90 -1.53 5.68
C ILE A 52 21.30 -1.42 6.29
N ALA A 53 21.73 -2.40 7.07
CA ALA A 53 22.99 -2.37 7.84
C ALA A 53 23.17 -1.06 8.65
N GLY A 54 22.09 -0.55 9.25
CA GLY A 54 22.05 0.70 10.00
C GLY A 54 22.15 1.99 9.16
N VAL A 55 22.18 1.89 7.82
CA VAL A 55 22.17 3.04 6.91
C VAL A 55 20.74 3.34 6.49
N THR A 56 20.31 4.60 6.59
CA THR A 56 18.97 5.04 6.19
C THR A 56 18.72 4.77 4.71
N VAL A 57 17.56 4.17 4.42
CA VAL A 57 17.05 4.02 3.06
C VAL A 57 16.29 5.30 2.70
N GLU A 58 16.80 6.04 1.73
CA GLU A 58 16.22 7.31 1.28
C GLU A 58 15.01 7.10 0.36
N GLU A 59 15.14 6.14 -0.57
CA GLU A 59 14.08 5.78 -1.51
C GLU A 59 14.02 4.27 -1.71
N VAL A 60 12.84 3.75 -2.00
CA VAL A 60 12.64 2.38 -2.45
C VAL A 60 11.83 2.42 -3.74
N VAL A 61 12.43 1.93 -4.82
CA VAL A 61 11.84 1.98 -6.16
C VAL A 61 11.84 0.60 -6.81
N GLN A 62 10.91 0.38 -7.71
CA GLN A 62 10.91 -0.82 -8.55
C GLN A 62 11.61 -0.50 -9.88
N ARG A 63 12.63 -1.29 -10.23
CA ARG A 63 13.32 -1.26 -11.54
C ARG A 63 13.23 -2.63 -12.20
N GLY A 64 12.32 -2.76 -13.16
CA GLY A 64 11.97 -4.08 -13.73
C GLY A 64 11.39 -5.00 -12.66
N GLU A 65 11.97 -6.17 -12.50
CA GLU A 65 11.55 -7.16 -11.48
C GLU A 65 12.25 -6.98 -10.12
N ASN A 66 13.22 -6.08 -10.03
CA ASN A 66 13.99 -5.85 -8.82
C ASN A 66 13.44 -4.68 -8.00
N ILE A 67 13.56 -4.81 -6.68
CA ILE A 67 13.36 -3.70 -5.76
C ILE A 67 14.73 -3.13 -5.42
N VAL A 68 14.89 -1.83 -5.65
CA VAL A 68 16.14 -1.11 -5.46
C VAL A 68 15.99 -0.13 -4.32
N HIS A 69 16.96 -0.16 -3.41
CA HIS A 69 17.03 0.69 -2.22
C HIS A 69 18.11 1.73 -2.43
N ILE A 70 17.76 3.02 -2.35
CA ILE A 70 18.70 4.13 -2.55
C ILE A 70 19.22 4.60 -1.20
N LEU A 71 20.54 4.62 -1.04
CA LEU A 71 21.24 4.99 0.18
C LEU A 71 22.30 6.07 -0.13
N ALA A 72 22.64 6.87 0.89
CA ALA A 72 23.68 7.91 0.76
C ALA A 72 25.11 7.34 0.67
N ARG A 73 25.33 6.07 1.00
CA ARG A 73 26.66 5.44 0.97
C ARG A 73 26.62 4.01 0.49
N SER A 74 27.74 3.53 -0.03
CA SER A 74 27.92 2.14 -0.46
C SER A 74 27.87 1.16 0.72
N LEU A 75 27.45 -0.07 0.42
CA LEU A 75 27.52 -1.21 1.31
C LEU A 75 28.28 -2.35 0.63
N ALA A 76 29.09 -3.06 1.41
CA ALA A 76 29.78 -4.26 0.94
C ALA A 76 28.79 -5.39 0.67
N ARG A 77 29.09 -6.25 -0.30
CA ARG A 77 28.33 -7.47 -0.54
C ARG A 77 28.38 -8.38 0.68
N GLY A 78 27.30 -9.06 0.96
CA GLY A 78 27.18 -9.98 2.09
C GLY A 78 25.80 -9.92 2.73
N GLU A 79 25.63 -10.68 3.79
CA GLU A 79 24.40 -10.67 4.59
C GLU A 79 24.34 -9.40 5.44
N VAL A 80 23.17 -8.77 5.45
CA VAL A 80 22.92 -7.54 6.20
C VAL A 80 21.59 -7.62 6.92
N ASP A 81 21.50 -6.89 8.03
CA ASP A 81 20.22 -6.65 8.70
C ASP A 81 19.42 -5.60 7.91
N ILE A 82 18.13 -5.87 7.74
CA ILE A 82 17.15 -4.97 7.15
C ILE A 82 16.05 -4.67 8.15
N GLN A 83 15.69 -3.41 8.28
CA GLN A 83 14.65 -2.97 9.20
C GLN A 83 13.82 -1.87 8.56
N ILE A 84 12.51 -2.02 8.56
CA ILE A 84 11.59 -0.96 8.14
C ILE A 84 11.11 -0.16 9.36
N ASP A 85 10.78 1.11 9.15
CA ASP A 85 10.11 1.93 10.14
C ASP A 85 8.66 1.41 10.30
N ALA A 86 8.40 0.76 11.43
CA ALA A 86 7.12 0.12 11.71
C ALA A 86 5.97 1.13 11.79
N ALA A 87 6.23 2.35 12.30
CA ALA A 87 5.19 3.38 12.40
C ALA A 87 4.81 3.92 11.02
N VAL A 88 5.78 4.15 10.15
CA VAL A 88 5.54 4.57 8.75
C VAL A 88 4.82 3.47 7.98
N ARG A 89 5.22 2.20 8.13
CA ARG A 89 4.54 1.05 7.50
C ARG A 89 3.09 0.93 7.97
N ASP A 90 2.83 1.05 9.25
CA ASP A 90 1.47 1.00 9.80
C ASP A 90 0.61 2.11 9.24
N LEU A 91 1.12 3.35 9.23
CA LEU A 91 0.44 4.50 8.65
C LEU A 91 0.07 4.24 7.18
N HIS A 92 1.03 3.84 6.35
CA HIS A 92 0.78 3.56 4.93
C HIS A 92 -0.22 2.42 4.72
N SER A 93 -0.11 1.36 5.53
CA SER A 93 -1.02 0.20 5.46
C SER A 93 -2.45 0.56 5.84
N ARG A 94 -2.66 1.43 6.86
CA ARG A 94 -3.99 1.95 7.21
C ARG A 94 -4.59 2.78 6.09
N TRP A 95 -3.82 3.70 5.52
CA TRP A 95 -4.29 4.53 4.40
C TRP A 95 -4.63 3.70 3.17
N HIS A 96 -3.81 2.70 2.84
CA HIS A 96 -4.09 1.81 1.72
C HIS A 96 -5.34 0.95 1.97
N THR A 97 -5.48 0.41 3.18
CA THR A 97 -6.67 -0.36 3.57
C THR A 97 -7.94 0.50 3.50
N ALA A 98 -7.91 1.74 4.02
CA ALA A 98 -9.05 2.66 3.88
C ALA A 98 -9.44 2.87 2.41
N GLY A 99 -8.46 3.03 1.53
CA GLY A 99 -8.71 3.14 0.10
C GLY A 99 -9.40 1.92 -0.51
N HIS A 100 -9.04 0.69 -0.09
CA HIS A 100 -9.73 -0.52 -0.50
C HIS A 100 -11.20 -0.54 -0.02
N LEU A 101 -11.47 -0.18 1.24
CA LEU A 101 -12.83 -0.11 1.75
C LEU A 101 -13.68 0.91 1.01
N ILE A 102 -13.11 2.06 0.67
CA ILE A 102 -13.77 3.07 -0.16
C ILE A 102 -14.04 2.50 -1.56
N GLY A 103 -13.11 1.73 -2.13
CA GLY A 103 -13.29 1.01 -3.39
C GLY A 103 -14.50 0.09 -3.33
N TYR A 104 -14.58 -0.79 -2.34
CA TYR A 104 -15.71 -1.72 -2.13
C TYR A 104 -17.04 -0.96 -1.92
N ALA A 105 -17.03 0.12 -1.13
CA ALA A 105 -18.23 0.92 -0.93
C ALA A 105 -18.69 1.57 -2.25
N GLY A 106 -17.77 2.10 -3.06
CA GLY A 106 -18.10 2.63 -4.38
C GLY A 106 -18.72 1.59 -5.29
N GLU A 107 -18.21 0.35 -5.31
CA GLU A 107 -18.79 -0.75 -6.08
C GLU A 107 -20.20 -1.11 -5.62
N ARG A 108 -20.50 -1.04 -4.32
CA ARG A 108 -21.88 -1.20 -3.80
C ARG A 108 -22.85 -0.16 -4.33
N PHE A 109 -22.36 1.02 -4.70
CA PHE A 109 -23.14 2.10 -5.29
C PHE A 109 -23.10 2.12 -6.83
N GLY A 110 -22.60 1.04 -7.47
CA GLY A 110 -22.53 0.94 -8.92
C GLY A 110 -21.38 1.74 -9.55
N TRP A 111 -20.34 2.08 -8.79
CA TRP A 111 -19.15 2.77 -9.29
C TRP A 111 -17.94 1.85 -9.32
N ARG A 112 -17.17 1.87 -10.40
CA ARG A 112 -15.95 1.05 -10.56
C ARG A 112 -14.70 1.88 -10.25
N PRO A 113 -13.85 1.49 -9.28
CA PRO A 113 -12.61 2.17 -8.97
C PRO A 113 -11.61 2.01 -10.13
N VAL A 114 -10.96 3.11 -10.54
CA VAL A 114 -10.01 3.12 -11.66
C VAL A 114 -8.67 3.76 -11.29
N LYS A 115 -8.62 4.60 -10.24
CA LYS A 115 -7.38 5.21 -9.78
C LYS A 115 -7.41 5.42 -8.28
N ALA A 116 -6.30 5.12 -7.64
CA ALA A 116 -6.11 5.27 -6.21
C ALA A 116 -4.87 6.11 -5.90
N HIS A 117 -4.94 6.87 -4.81
CA HIS A 117 -3.84 7.60 -4.23
C HIS A 117 -3.99 7.52 -2.71
N HIS A 118 -3.04 6.85 -2.05
CA HIS A 118 -3.13 6.48 -0.65
C HIS A 118 -2.10 7.21 0.22
N TRP A 119 -1.63 8.37 -0.23
CA TRP A 119 -0.66 9.14 0.54
C TRP A 119 -1.32 9.78 1.75
N PRO A 120 -0.72 9.67 2.95
CA PRO A 120 -1.22 10.33 4.14
C PRO A 120 -1.46 11.84 3.91
N GLY A 121 -2.67 12.29 4.21
CA GLY A 121 -3.13 13.67 3.95
C GLY A 121 -3.68 13.93 2.54
N GLU A 122 -3.50 13.01 1.58
CA GLU A 122 -3.89 13.20 0.18
C GLU A 122 -4.77 12.06 -0.37
N GLY A 123 -5.33 11.23 0.51
CA GLY A 123 -6.10 10.04 0.12
C GLY A 123 -7.26 10.35 -0.80
N ARG A 124 -7.32 9.64 -1.94
CA ARG A 124 -8.46 9.75 -2.88
C ARG A 124 -8.58 8.51 -3.75
N ILE A 125 -9.82 8.14 -4.03
CA ILE A 125 -10.18 7.10 -4.99
C ILE A 125 -11.01 7.73 -6.10
N THR A 126 -10.66 7.44 -7.35
CA THR A 126 -11.42 7.90 -8.52
C THR A 126 -12.14 6.71 -9.12
N PHE A 127 -13.41 6.93 -9.43
CA PHE A 127 -14.31 5.94 -9.99
C PHE A 127 -14.86 6.39 -11.34
N ILE A 128 -15.26 5.43 -12.17
CA ILE A 128 -16.10 5.63 -13.31
C ILE A 128 -17.46 4.98 -13.06
N PRO A 129 -18.57 5.48 -13.66
CA PRO A 129 -19.88 4.90 -13.45
C PRO A 129 -19.93 3.47 -14.01
N GLY A 130 -20.59 2.56 -13.26
CA GLY A 130 -21.11 1.31 -13.79
C GLY A 130 -22.48 1.51 -14.40
N GLU A 131 -23.27 0.42 -14.57
CA GLU A 131 -24.56 0.47 -15.23
C GLU A 131 -25.62 1.30 -14.48
N ASP A 132 -25.59 1.31 -13.12
CA ASP A 132 -26.58 1.93 -12.25
C ASP A 132 -25.99 2.89 -11.20
N GLY A 133 -24.88 3.56 -11.52
CA GLY A 133 -24.14 4.41 -10.59
C GLY A 133 -24.96 5.61 -10.08
N ALA A 134 -25.57 5.51 -8.90
CA ALA A 134 -26.14 6.65 -8.18
C ALA A 134 -25.00 7.47 -7.52
N ALA A 135 -25.21 8.78 -7.32
CA ALA A 135 -24.24 9.62 -6.61
C ALA A 135 -24.33 9.40 -5.09
N PRO A 136 -23.42 8.65 -4.46
CA PRO A 136 -23.47 8.43 -3.02
C PRO A 136 -23.00 9.67 -2.26
N SER A 137 -23.54 9.87 -1.04
CA SER A 137 -23.06 10.89 -0.10
C SER A 137 -21.84 10.39 0.69
N ALA A 138 -21.14 11.32 1.36
CA ALA A 138 -20.05 10.96 2.28
C ALA A 138 -20.53 10.05 3.41
N ASP A 139 -21.74 10.31 3.95
CA ASP A 139 -22.31 9.51 5.06
C ASP A 139 -22.59 8.08 4.63
N MET A 140 -23.04 7.84 3.39
CA MET A 140 -23.26 6.49 2.87
C MET A 140 -21.96 5.68 2.79
N PHE A 141 -20.84 6.30 2.37
CA PHE A 141 -19.53 5.68 2.42
C PHE A 141 -19.11 5.35 3.86
N LYS A 142 -19.27 6.34 4.76
CA LYS A 142 -18.90 6.21 6.17
C LYS A 142 -19.64 5.06 6.84
N GLU A 143 -20.95 4.97 6.63
CA GLU A 143 -21.81 3.92 7.21
C GLU A 143 -21.30 2.50 6.82
N LEU A 144 -21.03 2.25 5.55
CA LEU A 144 -20.51 0.96 5.09
C LEU A 144 -19.14 0.66 5.70
N ILE A 145 -18.23 1.64 5.69
CA ILE A 145 -16.86 1.45 6.21
C ILE A 145 -16.89 1.19 7.71
N ASP A 146 -17.68 1.94 8.47
CA ASP A 146 -17.81 1.75 9.92
C ASP A 146 -18.47 0.40 10.26
N GLY A 147 -19.42 -0.06 9.45
CA GLY A 147 -20.00 -1.40 9.55
C GLY A 147 -18.90 -2.48 9.45
N TRP A 148 -18.13 -2.50 8.36
CA TRP A 148 -17.03 -3.46 8.18
C TRP A 148 -15.95 -3.37 9.26
N ARG A 149 -15.62 -2.16 9.72
CA ARG A 149 -14.68 -1.97 10.84
C ARG A 149 -15.19 -2.59 12.13
N SER A 150 -16.49 -2.45 12.42
CA SER A 150 -17.10 -3.02 13.63
C SER A 150 -17.09 -4.54 13.64
N GLU A 151 -17.15 -5.16 12.47
CA GLU A 151 -17.02 -6.62 12.28
C GLU A 151 -15.59 -7.13 12.45
N LYS A 152 -14.58 -6.23 12.50
CA LYS A 152 -13.16 -6.55 12.66
C LYS A 152 -12.66 -7.55 11.62
N LEU A 153 -13.10 -7.42 10.36
CA LEU A 153 -12.79 -8.34 9.30
C LEU A 153 -11.28 -8.56 9.16
N MET A 154 -10.87 -9.82 9.06
CA MET A 154 -9.47 -10.22 8.88
C MET A 154 -9.04 -10.05 7.44
N ARG A 155 -7.77 -9.62 7.24
CA ARG A 155 -7.13 -9.59 5.93
C ARG A 155 -6.87 -11.02 5.44
N ASN A 156 -7.25 -11.28 4.20
CA ASN A 156 -6.88 -12.47 3.44
C ASN A 156 -5.88 -12.11 2.34
N VAL A 157 -4.95 -13.00 2.07
CA VAL A 157 -3.94 -12.87 1.00
C VAL A 157 -3.85 -14.18 0.25
N GLU A 158 -3.88 -14.11 -1.07
CA GLU A 158 -3.67 -15.26 -1.96
C GLU A 158 -2.65 -14.89 -3.04
N MET A 159 -1.78 -15.84 -3.36
CA MET A 159 -0.87 -15.73 -4.51
C MET A 159 -1.43 -16.62 -5.64
N ASP A 160 -1.81 -16.02 -6.74
CA ASP A 160 -2.39 -16.68 -7.90
C ASP A 160 -1.57 -16.35 -9.15
N GLU A 161 -0.88 -17.34 -9.70
CA GLU A 161 0.01 -17.21 -10.87
C GLU A 161 1.00 -16.04 -10.77
N GLY A 162 1.59 -15.84 -9.59
CA GLY A 162 2.55 -14.75 -9.33
C GLY A 162 1.91 -13.39 -9.07
N ARG A 163 0.59 -13.28 -9.11
CA ARG A 163 -0.17 -12.08 -8.76
C ARG A 163 -0.74 -12.19 -7.35
N ARG A 164 -0.60 -11.13 -6.57
CA ARG A 164 -1.13 -11.08 -5.21
C ARG A 164 -2.53 -10.51 -5.19
N LYS A 165 -3.45 -11.22 -4.53
CA LYS A 165 -4.81 -10.76 -4.22
C LYS A 165 -4.92 -10.46 -2.74
N VAL A 166 -5.65 -9.42 -2.38
CA VAL A 166 -5.92 -9.02 -0.99
C VAL A 166 -7.39 -8.66 -0.83
N TRP A 167 -8.00 -9.11 0.27
CA TRP A 167 -9.35 -8.75 0.65
C TRP A 167 -9.56 -8.86 2.16
N PHE A 168 -10.71 -8.44 2.67
CA PHE A 168 -11.07 -8.49 4.08
C PHE A 168 -12.38 -9.26 4.26
N GLY A 169 -12.39 -10.26 5.16
CA GLY A 169 -13.57 -11.12 5.37
C GLY A 169 -14.09 -11.69 4.05
N ASP A 170 -15.36 -11.44 3.75
CA ASP A 170 -16.06 -11.88 2.54
C ASP A 170 -16.13 -10.79 1.44
N LEU A 171 -15.38 -9.69 1.58
CA LEU A 171 -15.33 -8.63 0.55
C LEU A 171 -14.59 -9.13 -0.71
N PRO A 172 -14.82 -8.52 -1.89
CA PRO A 172 -14.18 -8.95 -3.13
C PRO A 172 -12.66 -8.85 -3.08
N ALA A 173 -11.95 -9.82 -3.68
CA ALA A 173 -10.50 -9.80 -3.77
C ALA A 173 -10.00 -8.81 -4.83
N TYR A 174 -9.09 -7.89 -4.46
CA TYR A 174 -8.41 -7.02 -5.39
C TYR A 174 -6.99 -7.49 -5.67
N LEU A 175 -6.54 -7.37 -6.92
CA LEU A 175 -5.13 -7.49 -7.28
C LEU A 175 -4.37 -6.32 -6.64
N CYS A 176 -3.49 -6.60 -5.68
CA CYS A 176 -2.82 -5.56 -4.92
C CYS A 176 -1.42 -5.97 -4.49
N GLY A 177 -0.42 -5.16 -4.86
CA GLY A 177 0.97 -5.30 -4.43
C GLY A 177 1.34 -4.48 -3.18
N GLY A 178 0.41 -3.69 -2.64
CA GLY A 178 0.66 -2.83 -1.49
C GLY A 178 0.54 -3.54 -0.14
N THR A 179 0.77 -2.79 0.94
CA THR A 179 0.70 -3.33 2.30
C THR A 179 -0.63 -2.95 2.97
N HIS A 180 -1.12 -3.83 3.82
CA HIS A 180 -2.39 -3.67 4.52
C HIS A 180 -2.26 -4.09 5.98
N ILE A 181 -3.12 -3.55 6.84
CA ILE A 181 -3.27 -4.00 8.23
C ILE A 181 -3.78 -5.44 8.26
N SER A 182 -3.55 -6.16 9.37
CA SER A 182 -3.94 -7.57 9.53
C SER A 182 -5.45 -7.77 9.70
N ASP A 183 -6.11 -6.77 10.27
CA ASP A 183 -7.55 -6.78 10.52
C ASP A 183 -8.09 -5.34 10.64
N LEU A 184 -9.39 -5.15 10.41
CA LEU A 184 -9.99 -3.82 10.36
C LEU A 184 -10.12 -3.14 11.72
N SER A 185 -9.89 -3.83 12.84
CA SER A 185 -9.86 -3.18 14.17
C SER A 185 -8.69 -2.21 14.33
N LYS A 186 -7.63 -2.37 13.51
CA LYS A 186 -6.43 -1.53 13.49
C LYS A 186 -6.53 -0.32 12.57
N LEU A 187 -7.64 -0.16 11.84
CA LEU A 187 -7.74 0.87 10.80
C LEU A 187 -7.77 2.30 11.37
N GLY A 188 -8.35 2.49 12.54
CA GLY A 188 -8.68 3.81 13.03
C GLY A 188 -9.99 4.34 12.42
N GLU A 189 -10.32 5.60 12.63
CA GLU A 189 -11.48 6.23 12.03
C GLU A 189 -11.16 6.67 10.59
N VAL A 190 -12.10 6.44 9.66
CA VAL A 190 -12.00 6.90 8.27
C VAL A 190 -12.98 8.05 8.06
N GLU A 191 -12.46 9.22 7.79
CA GLU A 191 -13.23 10.42 7.43
C GLU A 191 -13.33 10.52 5.91
N ILE A 192 -14.53 10.61 5.38
CA ILE A 192 -14.77 10.97 3.97
C ILE A 192 -14.83 12.48 3.88
N SER A 193 -13.72 13.10 3.49
CA SER A 193 -13.58 14.56 3.49
C SER A 193 -14.26 15.24 2.31
N ASN A 194 -14.48 14.54 1.19
CA ASN A 194 -15.17 15.08 0.03
C ASN A 194 -15.63 13.95 -0.92
N VAL A 195 -16.84 14.14 -1.47
CA VAL A 195 -17.38 13.31 -2.57
C VAL A 195 -17.75 14.25 -3.70
N LYS A 196 -17.08 14.14 -4.85
CA LYS A 196 -17.23 15.06 -5.96
C LYS A 196 -17.39 14.32 -7.28
N GLN A 197 -18.42 14.69 -8.04
CA GLN A 197 -18.52 14.30 -9.45
C GLN A 197 -17.89 15.35 -10.36
N LYS A 198 -17.02 14.91 -11.26
CA LYS A 198 -16.38 15.77 -12.27
C LYS A 198 -16.12 14.98 -13.55
N LYS A 199 -16.61 15.51 -14.68
CA LYS A 199 -16.41 14.90 -16.03
C LYS A 199 -16.79 13.41 -16.08
N GLY A 200 -17.92 13.03 -15.49
CA GLY A 200 -18.40 11.64 -15.46
C GLY A 200 -17.65 10.72 -14.48
N GLN A 201 -16.73 11.24 -13.71
CA GLN A 201 -16.02 10.49 -12.67
C GLN A 201 -16.50 10.89 -11.28
N LEU A 202 -16.52 9.93 -10.34
CA LEU A 202 -16.68 10.18 -8.92
C LEU A 202 -15.31 10.17 -8.26
N ILE A 203 -15.00 11.21 -7.48
CA ILE A 203 -13.75 11.33 -6.72
C ILE A 203 -14.12 11.40 -5.25
N VAL A 204 -13.64 10.42 -4.48
CA VAL A 204 -13.83 10.33 -3.04
C VAL A 204 -12.49 10.60 -2.36
N SER A 205 -12.42 11.71 -1.60
CA SER A 205 -11.25 12.06 -0.80
C SER A 205 -11.46 11.63 0.65
N TYR A 206 -10.39 11.19 1.32
CA TYR A 206 -10.49 10.63 2.66
C TYR A 206 -9.26 10.92 3.52
N ARG A 207 -9.45 10.77 4.82
CA ARG A 207 -8.40 10.76 5.85
C ARG A 207 -8.54 9.54 6.75
N VAL A 208 -7.43 9.14 7.34
CA VAL A 208 -7.38 8.14 8.42
C VAL A 208 -6.88 8.85 9.67
N LEU A 209 -7.68 8.81 10.74
CA LEU A 209 -7.42 9.46 12.01
C LEU A 209 -6.84 8.49 13.03
#